data_e613639c4db050072ae29bb76ea3d38a
#
_entry.id   e613639c4db050072ae29bb76ea3d38a
#
_cell.length_a   1.000
_cell.length_b   1.000
_cell.length_c   1.000
_cell.angle_alpha   90.00
_cell.angle_beta   90.00
_cell.angle_gamma   90.00
#
_symmetry.space_group_name_H-M   'P 1'
#
loop_
_entity.id
_entity.type
_entity.pdbx_description
1 polymer ?
#
loop_
_entity_poly.entity_id
_entity_poly.type
_entity_poly.pdbx_seq_one_letter_code
_entity_poly.pdbx_strand_id
1 'polypeptide(L)'
;MTSSEPKKQSPRERLRALYAAKFPDSPVPSRAGDWTLVQSSMTTETELIALYSEAYGVPVLPEDEIRQPEAFPNAPLEFFNANACLPYEWEEDSITFLVVDPYDLDQLAFLVRKTWKLKAEFRFVRRTFLERMLSKAQSMEEEDEDTAVDVDDENTLRTMAGEARIVRLVNDIFTQAIELGASDIHIEPGEDHVAVRCRVDGVLTEIISCPLNQFPAIASRIKLLGGLNIAESRLPQDGRTNVQL
;
A
#
# COMPACT_ATOMS: atom_id res chain seq x y z
N MET A 1 -3.80 14.19 43.46
CA MET A 1 -3.94 12.84 42.89
C MET A 1 -4.50 13.01 41.50
N THR A 2 -3.63 13.11 40.50
CA THR A 2 -3.99 13.24 39.08
C THR A 2 -4.16 11.84 38.54
N SER A 3 -5.39 11.42 38.33
CA SER A 3 -5.70 10.17 37.61
C SER A 3 -5.28 10.36 36.15
N SER A 4 -4.15 9.74 35.76
CA SER A 4 -3.78 9.60 34.37
C SER A 4 -4.74 8.61 33.70
N GLU A 5 -5.61 9.11 32.84
CA GLU A 5 -6.34 8.24 31.92
C GLU A 5 -5.37 7.37 31.13
N PRO A 6 -5.65 6.06 30.98
CA PRO A 6 -4.78 5.19 30.19
C PRO A 6 -4.75 5.71 28.73
N LYS A 7 -3.57 6.02 28.22
CA LYS A 7 -3.36 6.40 26.82
C LYS A 7 -3.99 5.34 25.94
N LYS A 8 -5.00 5.73 25.16
CA LYS A 8 -5.67 4.86 24.20
C LYS A 8 -4.63 4.40 23.16
N GLN A 9 -4.34 3.10 23.11
CA GLN A 9 -3.38 2.53 22.17
C GLN A 9 -3.76 2.87 20.74
N SER A 10 -2.77 3.21 19.91
CA SER A 10 -2.99 3.42 18.47
C SER A 10 -3.43 2.12 17.77
N PRO A 11 -4.12 2.19 16.62
CA PRO A 11 -4.48 0.99 15.85
C PRO A 11 -3.27 0.11 15.53
N ARG A 12 -2.12 0.71 15.21
CA ARG A 12 -0.87 -0.03 14.94
C ARG A 12 -0.33 -0.74 16.18
N GLU A 13 -0.36 -0.12 17.34
CA GLU A 13 0.05 -0.75 18.60
C GLU A 13 -0.86 -1.92 18.96
N ARG A 14 -2.18 -1.76 18.73
CA ARG A 14 -3.15 -2.86 18.93
C ARG A 14 -2.89 -4.02 17.98
N LEU A 15 -2.64 -3.74 16.69
CA LEU A 15 -2.31 -4.77 15.71
C LEU A 15 -1.05 -5.54 16.13
N ARG A 16 0.02 -4.85 16.54
CA ARG A 16 1.25 -5.49 17.01
C ARG A 16 0.99 -6.40 18.20
N ALA A 17 0.17 -5.99 19.16
CA ALA A 17 -0.15 -6.80 20.33
C ALA A 17 -0.94 -8.07 19.95
N LEU A 18 -1.95 -7.93 19.09
CA LEU A 18 -2.75 -9.06 18.60
C LEU A 18 -1.91 -10.04 17.77
N TYR A 19 -1.03 -9.49 16.94
CA TYR A 19 -0.14 -10.26 16.08
C TYR A 19 0.87 -11.06 16.89
N ALA A 20 1.55 -10.43 17.85
CA ALA A 20 2.51 -11.10 18.74
C ALA A 20 1.84 -12.20 19.58
N ALA A 21 0.58 -12.02 19.98
CA ALA A 21 -0.17 -13.04 20.70
C ALA A 21 -0.53 -14.26 19.81
N LYS A 22 -0.80 -14.03 18.52
CA LYS A 22 -1.17 -15.09 17.58
C LYS A 22 0.03 -15.75 16.91
N PHE A 23 1.10 -14.99 16.63
CA PHE A 23 2.30 -15.41 15.91
C PHE A 23 3.57 -15.08 16.72
N PRO A 24 3.82 -15.76 17.84
CA PRO A 24 4.93 -15.41 18.74
C PRO A 24 6.32 -15.52 18.10
N ASP A 25 6.47 -16.36 17.08
CA ASP A 25 7.73 -16.60 16.38
C ASP A 25 7.84 -15.79 15.07
N SER A 26 6.87 -14.93 14.78
CA SER A 26 6.81 -14.17 13.53
C SER A 26 7.31 -12.75 13.72
N PRO A 27 7.87 -12.15 12.63
CA PRO A 27 8.25 -10.74 12.64
C PRO A 27 7.04 -9.82 12.86
N VAL A 28 7.34 -8.54 13.05
CA VAL A 28 6.34 -7.48 13.22
C VAL A 28 5.37 -7.46 12.02
N PRO A 29 4.06 -7.19 12.24
CA PRO A 29 3.08 -7.12 11.17
C PRO A 29 3.53 -6.18 10.05
N SER A 30 3.55 -6.70 8.82
CA SER A 30 3.89 -5.97 7.61
C SER A 30 3.15 -6.58 6.42
N ARG A 31 2.91 -5.80 5.37
CA ARG A 31 2.19 -6.30 4.18
C ARG A 31 2.85 -7.54 3.57
N ALA A 32 4.18 -7.55 3.46
CA ALA A 32 4.93 -8.66 2.90
C ALA A 32 4.94 -9.86 3.84
N GLY A 33 5.21 -9.64 5.15
CA GLY A 33 5.22 -10.70 6.16
C GLY A 33 3.87 -11.37 6.32
N ASP A 34 2.80 -10.60 6.37
CA ASP A 34 1.43 -11.10 6.48
C ASP A 34 1.06 -12.00 5.29
N TRP A 35 1.44 -11.59 4.07
CA TRP A 35 1.23 -12.40 2.88
C TRP A 35 2.07 -13.68 2.87
N THR A 36 3.29 -13.62 3.37
CA THR A 36 4.15 -14.80 3.56
C THR A 36 3.53 -15.81 4.52
N LEU A 37 2.90 -15.35 5.60
CA LEU A 37 2.18 -16.23 6.54
C LEU A 37 1.01 -16.95 5.87
N VAL A 38 0.26 -16.26 5.00
CA VAL A 38 -0.83 -16.88 4.23
C VAL A 38 -0.29 -17.90 3.25
N GLN A 39 0.74 -17.56 2.48
CA GLN A 39 1.36 -18.46 1.49
C GLN A 39 1.98 -19.71 2.12
N SER A 40 2.56 -19.57 3.31
CA SER A 40 3.10 -20.70 4.09
C SER A 40 2.04 -21.51 4.85
N SER A 41 0.77 -21.15 4.70
CA SER A 41 -0.36 -21.78 5.40
C SER A 41 -0.28 -21.69 6.94
N MET A 42 0.46 -20.73 7.48
CA MET A 42 0.51 -20.46 8.92
C MET A 42 -0.75 -19.74 9.41
N THR A 43 -1.43 -19.05 8.51
CA THR A 43 -2.74 -18.41 8.75
C THR A 43 -3.53 -18.34 7.45
N THR A 44 -4.78 -17.87 7.55
CA THR A 44 -5.64 -17.61 6.38
C THR A 44 -5.87 -16.13 6.19
N GLU A 45 -6.21 -15.69 4.98
CA GLU A 45 -6.60 -14.29 4.72
C GLU A 45 -7.74 -13.84 5.65
N THR A 46 -8.72 -14.71 5.88
CA THR A 46 -9.87 -14.43 6.75
C THR A 46 -9.43 -14.13 8.19
N GLU A 47 -8.48 -14.90 8.70
CA GLU A 47 -7.96 -14.71 10.06
C GLU A 47 -7.12 -13.42 10.19
N LEU A 48 -6.32 -13.07 9.16
CA LEU A 48 -5.60 -11.81 9.13
C LEU A 48 -6.53 -10.60 9.08
N ILE A 49 -7.53 -10.66 8.21
CA ILE A 49 -8.55 -9.60 8.09
C ILE A 49 -9.30 -9.39 9.41
N ALA A 50 -9.60 -10.48 10.13
CA ALA A 50 -10.22 -10.37 11.45
C ALA A 50 -9.32 -9.64 12.46
N LEU A 51 -8.00 -9.89 12.45
CA LEU A 51 -7.04 -9.16 13.27
C LEU A 51 -6.97 -7.67 12.88
N TYR A 52 -6.98 -7.35 11.58
CA TYR A 52 -7.01 -5.97 11.10
C TYR A 52 -8.28 -5.25 11.55
N SER A 53 -9.43 -5.90 11.39
CA SER A 53 -10.72 -5.37 11.81
C SER A 53 -10.74 -5.07 13.31
N GLU A 54 -10.28 -5.98 14.14
CA GLU A 54 -10.17 -5.78 15.60
C GLU A 54 -9.23 -4.64 15.96
N ALA A 55 -8.07 -4.55 15.31
CA ALA A 55 -7.06 -3.53 15.60
C ALA A 55 -7.49 -2.13 15.19
N TYR A 56 -8.05 -1.99 14.00
CA TYR A 56 -8.37 -0.71 13.39
C TYR A 56 -9.83 -0.27 13.58
N GLY A 57 -10.71 -1.19 13.97
CA GLY A 57 -12.14 -0.91 14.07
C GLY A 57 -12.82 -0.73 12.71
N VAL A 58 -12.20 -1.22 11.63
CA VAL A 58 -12.75 -1.22 10.28
C VAL A 58 -13.51 -2.53 10.07
N PRO A 59 -14.82 -2.50 9.71
CA PRO A 59 -15.60 -3.71 9.55
C PRO A 59 -15.12 -4.56 8.36
N VAL A 60 -15.30 -5.87 8.47
CA VAL A 60 -15.17 -6.81 7.35
C VAL A 60 -16.50 -6.85 6.62
N LEU A 61 -16.46 -6.78 5.29
CA LEU A 61 -17.64 -6.98 4.45
C LEU A 61 -17.64 -8.42 3.91
N PRO A 62 -18.65 -9.24 4.25
CA PRO A 62 -18.81 -10.57 3.71
C PRO A 62 -18.99 -10.54 2.19
N GLU A 63 -18.33 -11.44 1.46
CA GLU A 63 -18.34 -11.42 -0.02
C GLU A 63 -19.72 -11.70 -0.63
N ASP A 64 -20.56 -12.41 0.06
CA ASP A 64 -21.95 -12.69 -0.32
C ASP A 64 -22.89 -11.48 -0.15
N GLU A 65 -22.49 -10.49 0.64
CA GLU A 65 -23.21 -9.22 0.80
C GLU A 65 -22.76 -8.16 -0.22
N ILE A 66 -21.63 -8.39 -0.92
CA ILE A 66 -21.08 -7.41 -1.85
C ILE A 66 -21.89 -7.41 -3.15
N ARG A 67 -22.55 -6.28 -3.41
CA ARG A 67 -23.16 -6.00 -4.72
C ARG A 67 -22.08 -5.69 -5.75
N GLN A 68 -22.40 -5.78 -7.05
CA GLN A 68 -21.48 -5.30 -8.07
C GLN A 68 -21.23 -3.80 -7.83
N PRO A 69 -19.97 -3.35 -7.70
CA PRO A 69 -19.70 -1.94 -7.60
C PRO A 69 -20.13 -1.25 -8.87
N GLU A 70 -20.85 -0.15 -8.73
CA GLU A 70 -21.12 0.75 -9.83
C GLU A 70 -19.80 1.46 -10.22
N ALA A 71 -19.65 1.83 -11.48
CA ALA A 71 -18.49 2.58 -11.92
C ALA A 71 -18.43 3.93 -11.18
N PHE A 72 -17.34 4.18 -10.46
CA PHE A 72 -17.15 5.46 -9.79
C PHE A 72 -16.73 6.50 -10.84
N PRO A 73 -17.49 7.58 -11.02
CA PRO A 73 -17.21 8.58 -12.05
C PRO A 73 -15.83 9.23 -11.87
N ASN A 74 -15.10 9.43 -12.96
CA ASN A 74 -13.85 10.19 -13.01
C ASN A 74 -12.71 9.65 -12.14
N ALA A 75 -12.59 8.35 -11.99
CA ALA A 75 -11.45 7.75 -11.33
C ALA A 75 -10.86 6.62 -12.15
N PRO A 76 -9.62 6.75 -12.63
CA PRO A 76 -8.98 5.74 -13.45
C PRO A 76 -8.73 4.46 -12.64
N LEU A 77 -8.93 3.33 -13.26
CA LEU A 77 -8.76 2.01 -12.65
C LEU A 77 -7.33 1.81 -12.12
N GLU A 78 -6.33 2.46 -12.76
CA GLU A 78 -4.95 2.45 -12.30
C GLU A 78 -4.79 3.01 -10.88
N PHE A 79 -5.58 4.02 -10.49
CA PHE A 79 -5.57 4.53 -9.12
C PHE A 79 -6.01 3.44 -8.13
N PHE A 80 -7.08 2.72 -8.44
CA PHE A 80 -7.61 1.67 -7.57
C PHE A 80 -6.66 0.47 -7.49
N ASN A 81 -6.09 0.04 -8.61
CA ASN A 81 -5.06 -0.99 -8.66
C ASN A 81 -3.82 -0.58 -7.86
N ALA A 82 -3.32 0.65 -8.07
CA ALA A 82 -2.15 1.16 -7.36
C ALA A 82 -2.38 1.27 -5.86
N ASN A 83 -3.58 1.54 -5.40
CA ASN A 83 -3.93 1.66 -3.99
C ASN A 83 -4.55 0.39 -3.38
N ALA A 84 -4.60 -0.73 -4.11
CA ALA A 84 -5.24 -1.98 -3.70
C ALA A 84 -6.59 -1.73 -3.02
N CYS A 85 -7.43 -0.91 -3.65
CA CYS A 85 -8.74 -0.52 -3.17
C CYS A 85 -9.75 -0.51 -4.31
N LEU A 86 -11.03 -0.62 -3.97
CA LEU A 86 -12.12 -0.51 -4.93
C LEU A 86 -13.24 0.35 -4.32
N PRO A 87 -13.74 1.39 -5.01
CA PRO A 87 -14.92 2.12 -4.54
C PRO A 87 -16.13 1.18 -4.55
N TYR A 88 -16.92 1.26 -3.49
CA TYR A 88 -18.04 0.33 -3.28
C TYR A 88 -19.38 1.06 -3.16
N GLU A 89 -19.45 2.03 -2.29
CA GLU A 89 -20.63 2.87 -2.06
C GLU A 89 -20.17 4.32 -1.89
N TRP A 90 -20.96 5.27 -2.38
CA TRP A 90 -20.69 6.69 -2.17
C TRP A 90 -21.98 7.46 -1.97
N GLU A 91 -21.87 8.50 -1.18
CA GLU A 91 -22.89 9.47 -0.86
C GLU A 91 -22.38 10.89 -1.20
N GLU A 92 -23.14 11.91 -0.91
CA GLU A 92 -22.79 13.28 -1.24
C GLU A 92 -21.46 13.76 -0.63
N ASP A 93 -21.12 13.31 0.58
CA ASP A 93 -19.93 13.73 1.34
C ASP A 93 -18.96 12.60 1.70
N SER A 94 -19.26 11.37 1.37
CA SER A 94 -18.48 10.20 1.75
C SER A 94 -18.40 9.13 0.66
N ILE A 95 -17.34 8.34 0.71
CA ILE A 95 -17.12 7.19 -0.16
C ILE A 95 -16.55 6.02 0.65
N THR A 96 -17.13 4.84 0.49
CA THR A 96 -16.65 3.60 1.08
C THR A 96 -15.77 2.86 0.09
N PHE A 97 -14.56 2.50 0.54
CA PHE A 97 -13.64 1.66 -0.22
C PHE A 97 -13.53 0.27 0.36
N LEU A 98 -13.49 -0.74 -0.51
CA LEU A 98 -13.03 -2.08 -0.19
C LEU A 98 -11.50 -2.07 -0.19
N VAL A 99 -10.88 -2.59 0.86
CA VAL A 99 -9.42 -2.62 1.06
C VAL A 99 -8.99 -3.97 1.63
N VAL A 100 -7.73 -4.36 1.42
CA VAL A 100 -7.23 -5.68 1.80
C VAL A 100 -6.34 -5.66 3.05
N ASP A 101 -5.79 -4.52 3.40
CA ASP A 101 -4.89 -4.35 4.53
C ASP A 101 -4.97 -2.93 5.10
N PRO A 102 -4.47 -2.68 6.34
CA PRO A 102 -4.61 -1.39 7.01
C PRO A 102 -3.44 -0.44 6.80
N TYR A 103 -2.40 -0.81 6.01
CA TYR A 103 -1.11 -0.12 6.07
C TYR A 103 -1.12 1.28 5.45
N ASP A 104 -2.00 1.53 4.47
CA ASP A 104 -2.07 2.81 3.74
C ASP A 104 -3.42 3.55 3.93
N LEU A 105 -4.26 3.17 4.89
CA LEU A 105 -5.60 3.76 5.05
C LEU A 105 -5.56 5.29 5.25
N ASP A 106 -4.62 5.80 6.05
CA ASP A 106 -4.49 7.24 6.30
C ASP A 106 -4.06 7.98 5.03
N GLN A 107 -3.14 7.39 4.24
CA GLN A 107 -2.70 7.95 2.97
C GLN A 107 -3.85 7.94 1.95
N LEU A 108 -4.58 6.85 1.86
CA LEU A 108 -5.74 6.74 0.95
C LEU A 108 -6.83 7.75 1.34
N ALA A 109 -7.14 7.87 2.64
CA ALA A 109 -8.10 8.86 3.13
C ALA A 109 -7.66 10.31 2.79
N PHE A 110 -6.37 10.61 2.94
CA PHE A 110 -5.83 11.92 2.57
C PHE A 110 -5.98 12.18 1.06
N LEU A 111 -5.63 11.21 0.20
CA LEU A 111 -5.75 11.33 -1.25
C LEU A 111 -7.21 11.53 -1.68
N VAL A 112 -8.12 10.73 -1.16
CA VAL A 112 -9.56 10.83 -1.44
C VAL A 112 -10.10 12.22 -1.06
N ARG A 113 -9.76 12.71 0.13
CA ARG A 113 -10.16 14.03 0.58
C ARG A 113 -9.58 15.16 -0.28
N LYS A 114 -8.32 15.01 -0.72
CA LYS A 114 -7.65 16.01 -1.56
C LYS A 114 -8.27 16.07 -2.96
N THR A 115 -8.54 14.93 -3.56
CA THR A 115 -8.98 14.79 -4.96
C THR A 115 -10.47 15.04 -5.10
N TRP A 116 -11.30 14.27 -4.39
CA TRP A 116 -12.77 14.32 -4.56
C TRP A 116 -13.49 15.12 -3.48
N LYS A 117 -12.78 15.63 -2.47
CA LYS A 117 -13.36 16.35 -1.30
C LYS A 117 -14.31 15.49 -0.46
N LEU A 118 -14.27 14.17 -0.63
CA LEU A 118 -15.09 13.22 0.09
C LEU A 118 -14.36 12.68 1.33
N LYS A 119 -15.13 12.22 2.31
CA LYS A 119 -14.65 11.45 3.45
C LYS A 119 -14.49 9.99 3.02
N ALA A 120 -13.30 9.42 3.18
CA ALA A 120 -13.09 8.00 2.94
C ALA A 120 -13.56 7.17 4.13
N GLU A 121 -14.33 6.13 3.86
CA GLU A 121 -14.68 5.03 4.76
C GLU A 121 -14.13 3.73 4.20
N PHE A 122 -13.91 2.73 5.06
CA PHE A 122 -13.24 1.51 4.63
C PHE A 122 -14.00 0.27 5.08
N ARG A 123 -13.91 -0.79 4.27
CA ARG A 123 -14.34 -2.15 4.60
C ARG A 123 -13.26 -3.12 4.18
N PHE A 124 -12.90 -4.05 5.06
CA PHE A 124 -11.95 -5.09 4.71
C PHE A 124 -12.62 -6.19 3.91
N VAL A 125 -11.90 -6.64 2.86
CA VAL A 125 -12.25 -7.81 2.05
C VAL A 125 -10.99 -8.65 1.80
N ARG A 126 -11.17 -9.91 1.37
CA ARG A 126 -10.03 -10.74 0.99
C ARG A 126 -9.33 -10.19 -0.25
N ARG A 127 -8.00 -10.31 -0.29
CA ARG A 127 -7.19 -9.88 -1.43
C ARG A 127 -7.62 -10.59 -2.71
N THR A 128 -7.79 -11.91 -2.64
CA THR A 128 -8.24 -12.72 -3.78
C THR A 128 -9.58 -12.27 -4.35
N PHE A 129 -10.47 -11.77 -3.49
CA PHE A 129 -11.74 -11.19 -3.92
C PHE A 129 -11.54 -9.83 -4.60
N LEU A 130 -10.78 -8.93 -3.99
CA LEU A 130 -10.53 -7.60 -4.53
C LEU A 130 -9.85 -7.67 -5.91
N GLU A 131 -8.82 -8.51 -6.05
CA GLU A 131 -8.10 -8.72 -7.32
C GLU A 131 -9.04 -9.20 -8.43
N ARG A 132 -9.94 -10.14 -8.13
CA ARG A 132 -10.95 -10.61 -9.07
C ARG A 132 -11.91 -9.49 -9.50
N MET A 133 -12.32 -8.63 -8.56
CA MET A 133 -13.22 -7.51 -8.85
C MET A 133 -12.53 -6.44 -9.69
N LEU A 134 -11.27 -6.10 -9.39
CA LEU A 134 -10.46 -5.17 -10.18
C LEU A 134 -10.22 -5.69 -11.61
N SER A 135 -9.90 -6.97 -11.77
CA SER A 135 -9.74 -7.59 -13.09
C SER A 135 -11.04 -7.55 -13.92
N LYS A 136 -12.18 -7.76 -13.24
CA LYS A 136 -13.48 -7.66 -13.91
C LYS A 136 -13.80 -6.22 -14.33
N ALA A 137 -13.51 -5.24 -13.48
CA ALA A 137 -13.69 -3.82 -13.80
C ALA A 137 -12.82 -3.42 -15.01
N GLN A 138 -11.57 -3.92 -15.07
CA GLN A 138 -10.67 -3.68 -16.20
C GLN A 138 -11.20 -4.22 -17.52
N SER A 139 -11.78 -5.42 -17.52
CA SER A 139 -12.38 -6.01 -18.74
C SER A 139 -13.62 -5.24 -19.22
N MET A 140 -14.32 -4.55 -18.34
CA MET A 140 -15.49 -3.73 -18.68
C MET A 140 -15.09 -2.36 -19.26
N GLU A 141 -13.99 -1.75 -18.79
CA GLU A 141 -13.47 -0.49 -19.34
C GLU A 141 -12.94 -0.66 -20.78
N GLU A 142 -12.35 -1.82 -21.10
CA GLU A 142 -11.88 -2.12 -22.46
C GLU A 142 -13.04 -2.23 -23.51
N GLU A 143 -14.27 -2.47 -23.06
CA GLU A 143 -15.47 -2.55 -23.91
C GLU A 143 -16.16 -1.18 -24.11
N ASP A 144 -15.89 -0.17 -23.24
CA ASP A 144 -16.61 1.13 -23.21
C ASP A 144 -15.72 2.34 -23.58
N GLU A 145 -14.70 2.21 -24.42
CA GLU A 145 -13.72 3.27 -24.79
C GLU A 145 -14.29 4.57 -25.40
N ASP A 146 -15.59 4.86 -25.31
CA ASP A 146 -16.25 5.99 -26.00
C ASP A 146 -16.82 7.09 -25.08
N THR A 147 -16.47 7.13 -23.79
CA THR A 147 -16.90 8.22 -22.89
C THR A 147 -15.74 9.15 -22.52
N ALA A 148 -15.80 10.38 -23.05
CA ALA A 148 -14.84 11.45 -22.80
C ALA A 148 -14.81 11.84 -21.31
N VAL A 149 -13.78 11.41 -20.60
CA VAL A 149 -13.40 11.87 -19.26
C VAL A 149 -12.64 13.20 -19.40
N ASP A 150 -12.79 14.09 -18.41
CA ASP A 150 -12.06 15.36 -18.39
C ASP A 150 -10.55 15.06 -18.27
N VAL A 151 -9.79 15.34 -19.34
CA VAL A 151 -8.40 14.90 -19.55
C VAL A 151 -7.45 15.40 -18.45
N ASP A 152 -7.75 16.54 -17.83
CA ASP A 152 -6.89 17.14 -16.79
C ASP A 152 -7.02 16.40 -15.44
N ASP A 153 -8.21 15.95 -15.08
CA ASP A 153 -8.45 15.18 -13.86
C ASP A 153 -7.89 13.75 -13.99
N GLU A 154 -8.03 13.13 -15.15
CA GLU A 154 -7.50 11.78 -15.42
C GLU A 154 -5.97 11.74 -15.35
N ASN A 155 -5.28 12.68 -15.98
CA ASN A 155 -3.82 12.77 -15.92
C ASN A 155 -3.30 13.00 -14.50
N THR A 156 -4.02 13.80 -13.70
CA THR A 156 -3.69 14.03 -12.30
C THR A 156 -3.81 12.73 -11.49
N LEU A 157 -4.87 11.98 -11.69
CA LEU A 157 -5.11 10.72 -10.99
C LEU A 157 -4.13 9.62 -11.41
N ARG A 158 -3.80 9.51 -12.69
CA ARG A 158 -2.74 8.61 -13.18
C ARG A 158 -1.37 8.94 -12.57
N THR A 159 -1.04 10.23 -12.48
CA THR A 159 0.19 10.68 -11.83
C THR A 159 0.19 10.28 -10.34
N MET A 160 -0.90 10.53 -9.62
CA MET A 160 -1.04 10.16 -8.21
C MET A 160 -0.99 8.63 -7.99
N ALA A 161 -1.56 7.85 -8.90
CA ALA A 161 -1.47 6.39 -8.88
C ALA A 161 -0.03 5.91 -9.06
N GLY A 162 0.70 6.52 -10.01
CA GLY A 162 2.13 6.26 -10.22
C GLY A 162 2.95 6.58 -8.97
N GLU A 163 2.73 7.74 -8.35
CA GLU A 163 3.38 8.14 -7.11
C GLU A 163 3.07 7.18 -5.95
N ALA A 164 1.80 6.79 -5.78
CA ALA A 164 1.39 5.84 -4.74
C ALA A 164 2.07 4.48 -4.92
N ARG A 165 2.20 3.99 -6.16
CA ARG A 165 2.90 2.74 -6.48
C ARG A 165 4.37 2.79 -6.09
N ILE A 166 5.06 3.89 -6.40
CA ILE A 166 6.47 4.09 -6.04
C ILE A 166 6.66 4.22 -4.53
N VAL A 167 5.77 4.93 -3.85
CA VAL A 167 5.81 5.03 -2.37
C VAL A 167 5.71 3.65 -1.73
N ARG A 168 4.78 2.81 -2.21
CA ARG A 168 4.63 1.43 -1.72
C ARG A 168 5.86 0.60 -2.01
N LEU A 169 6.35 0.60 -3.24
CA LEU A 169 7.53 -0.16 -3.63
C LEU A 169 8.73 0.17 -2.73
N VAL A 170 8.98 1.45 -2.44
CA VAL A 170 10.08 1.87 -1.56
C VAL A 170 9.83 1.43 -0.11
N ASN A 171 8.61 1.52 0.38
CA ASN A 171 8.26 1.03 1.72
C ASN A 171 8.44 -0.50 1.81
N ASP A 172 8.02 -1.25 0.80
CA ASP A 172 8.16 -2.71 0.75
C ASP A 172 9.64 -3.13 0.71
N ILE A 173 10.47 -2.40 -0.03
CA ILE A 173 11.94 -2.60 -0.05
C ILE A 173 12.52 -2.43 1.36
N PHE A 174 12.18 -1.35 2.07
CA PHE A 174 12.69 -1.13 3.41
C PHE A 174 12.18 -2.17 4.41
N THR A 175 10.90 -2.53 4.33
CA THR A 175 10.30 -3.54 5.20
C THR A 175 11.00 -4.89 5.02
N GLN A 176 11.16 -5.36 3.77
CA GLN A 176 11.84 -6.61 3.48
C GLN A 176 13.31 -6.60 3.95
N ALA A 177 14.03 -5.48 3.73
CA ALA A 177 15.42 -5.37 4.17
C ALA A 177 15.54 -5.49 5.70
N ILE A 178 14.63 -4.87 6.45
CA ILE A 178 14.62 -4.94 7.91
C ILE A 178 14.24 -6.36 8.39
N GLU A 179 13.23 -6.99 7.77
CA GLU A 179 12.83 -8.37 8.07
C GLU A 179 13.97 -9.37 7.83
N LEU A 180 14.77 -9.17 6.79
CA LEU A 180 15.94 -9.98 6.48
C LEU A 180 17.16 -9.66 7.35
N GLY A 181 17.12 -8.62 8.19
CA GLY A 181 18.28 -8.16 8.94
C GLY A 181 19.41 -7.64 8.07
N ALA A 182 19.08 -7.05 6.91
CA ALA A 182 20.06 -6.57 5.96
C ALA A 182 20.88 -5.39 6.53
N SER A 183 22.21 -5.41 6.26
CA SER A 183 23.11 -4.31 6.59
C SER A 183 23.06 -3.17 5.56
N ASP A 184 22.77 -3.50 4.31
CA ASP A 184 22.76 -2.56 3.18
C ASP A 184 21.65 -2.94 2.20
N ILE A 185 21.11 -1.92 1.53
CA ILE A 185 20.19 -2.03 0.39
C ILE A 185 20.86 -1.36 -0.81
N HIS A 186 21.00 -2.08 -1.89
CA HIS A 186 21.50 -1.61 -3.17
C HIS A 186 20.36 -1.53 -4.18
N ILE A 187 20.14 -0.36 -4.76
CA ILE A 187 19.11 -0.15 -5.80
C ILE A 187 19.84 0.35 -7.03
N GLU A 188 20.02 -0.52 -8.00
CA GLU A 188 20.91 -0.28 -9.13
C GLU A 188 20.17 -0.46 -10.47
N PRO A 189 20.19 0.55 -11.35
CA PRO A 189 19.69 0.37 -12.72
C PRO A 189 20.64 -0.51 -13.52
N GLY A 190 20.14 -1.61 -14.04
CA GLY A 190 20.81 -2.48 -14.99
C GLY A 190 20.53 -2.08 -16.43
N GLU A 191 20.75 -3.01 -17.37
CA GLU A 191 20.44 -2.81 -18.80
C GLU A 191 18.94 -2.91 -19.06
N ASP A 192 18.25 -3.89 -18.46
CA ASP A 192 16.84 -4.20 -18.72
C ASP A 192 15.91 -3.87 -17.54
N HIS A 193 16.43 -3.88 -16.32
CA HIS A 193 15.65 -3.72 -15.10
C HIS A 193 16.44 -3.03 -13.98
N VAL A 194 15.74 -2.63 -12.95
CA VAL A 194 16.34 -2.17 -11.68
C VAL A 194 16.43 -3.35 -10.75
N ALA A 195 17.65 -3.68 -10.34
CA ALA A 195 17.91 -4.71 -9.33
C ALA A 195 17.93 -4.09 -7.92
N VAL A 196 17.11 -4.60 -7.04
CA VAL A 196 17.13 -4.27 -5.61
C VAL A 196 17.75 -5.45 -4.87
N ARG A 197 18.94 -5.22 -4.29
CA ARG A 197 19.72 -6.25 -3.59
C ARG A 197 19.93 -5.87 -2.14
N CYS A 198 19.77 -6.82 -1.24
CA CYS A 198 20.08 -6.68 0.17
C CYS A 198 21.33 -7.46 0.54
N ARG A 199 22.16 -6.88 1.43
CA ARG A 199 23.29 -7.59 2.02
C ARG A 199 22.83 -8.22 3.34
N VAL A 200 22.76 -9.54 3.36
CA VAL A 200 22.42 -10.35 4.53
C VAL A 200 23.60 -11.26 4.84
N ASP A 201 24.13 -11.21 6.05
CA ASP A 201 25.31 -11.98 6.47
C ASP A 201 26.53 -11.86 5.51
N GLY A 202 26.71 -10.66 4.93
CA GLY A 202 27.79 -10.36 3.99
C GLY A 202 27.51 -10.75 2.55
N VAL A 203 26.43 -11.48 2.25
CA VAL A 203 26.04 -11.91 0.89
C VAL A 203 25.01 -10.96 0.30
N LEU A 204 25.24 -10.52 -0.94
CA LEU A 204 24.26 -9.74 -1.71
C LEU A 204 23.26 -10.68 -2.37
N THR A 205 21.99 -10.50 -2.04
CA THR A 205 20.88 -11.28 -2.61
C THR A 205 19.86 -10.32 -3.23
N GLU A 206 19.44 -10.59 -4.46
CA GLU A 206 18.37 -9.82 -5.10
C GLU A 206 17.04 -10.19 -4.47
N ILE A 207 16.28 -9.16 -4.04
CA ILE A 207 14.99 -9.33 -3.36
C ILE A 207 13.84 -8.85 -4.23
N ILE A 208 14.06 -7.82 -5.07
CA ILE A 208 13.05 -7.23 -5.95
C ILE A 208 13.72 -6.89 -7.29
N SER A 209 12.96 -7.11 -8.37
CA SER A 209 13.27 -6.63 -9.71
C SER A 209 12.10 -5.78 -10.20
N CYS A 210 12.39 -4.60 -10.75
CA CYS A 210 11.34 -3.72 -11.28
C CYS A 210 11.74 -3.07 -12.61
N PRO A 211 10.77 -2.60 -13.41
CA PRO A 211 11.05 -1.97 -14.71
C PRO A 211 11.99 -0.77 -14.61
N LEU A 212 12.91 -0.63 -15.57
CA LEU A 212 13.95 0.40 -15.59
C LEU A 212 13.36 1.83 -15.54
N ASN A 213 12.22 2.06 -16.17
CA ASN A 213 11.54 3.36 -16.18
C ASN A 213 11.04 3.82 -14.80
N GLN A 214 11.01 2.95 -13.79
CA GLN A 214 10.65 3.31 -12.42
C GLN A 214 11.84 3.86 -11.61
N PHE A 215 13.10 3.64 -12.06
CA PHE A 215 14.28 4.05 -11.32
C PHE A 215 14.32 5.54 -10.95
N PRO A 216 14.03 6.50 -11.85
CA PRO A 216 14.04 7.92 -11.49
C PRO A 216 13.04 8.26 -10.37
N ALA A 217 11.88 7.65 -10.38
CA ALA A 217 10.84 7.87 -9.36
C ALA A 217 11.23 7.24 -8.01
N ILE A 218 11.81 6.03 -8.02
CA ILE A 218 12.36 5.38 -6.83
C ILE A 218 13.47 6.23 -6.21
N ALA A 219 14.44 6.68 -7.04
CA ALA A 219 15.54 7.52 -6.60
C ALA A 219 15.04 8.85 -6.00
N SER A 220 14.07 9.50 -6.65
CA SER A 220 13.46 10.73 -6.15
C SER A 220 12.77 10.53 -4.81
N ARG A 221 12.05 9.41 -4.64
CA ARG A 221 11.38 9.06 -3.37
C ARG A 221 12.39 8.85 -2.24
N ILE A 222 13.48 8.13 -2.50
CA ILE A 222 14.55 7.88 -1.51
C ILE A 222 15.25 9.19 -1.14
N LYS A 223 15.56 10.03 -2.13
CA LYS A 223 16.13 11.37 -1.90
C LYS A 223 15.22 12.23 -1.02
N LEU A 224 13.91 12.22 -1.28
CA LEU A 224 12.94 12.94 -0.47
C LEU A 224 12.95 12.46 0.99
N LEU A 225 12.96 11.14 1.20
CA LEU A 225 13.01 10.55 2.54
C LEU A 225 14.31 10.90 3.27
N GLY A 226 15.44 10.93 2.55
CA GLY A 226 16.76 11.29 3.09
C GLY A 226 17.02 12.77 3.23
N GLY A 227 16.08 13.65 2.85
CA GLY A 227 16.27 15.10 2.84
C GLY A 227 17.30 15.60 1.83
N LEU A 228 17.49 14.84 0.73
CA LEU A 228 18.46 15.13 -0.33
C LEU A 228 17.89 16.05 -1.42
N ASN A 229 18.75 16.65 -2.21
CA ASN A 229 18.34 17.46 -3.36
C ASN A 229 17.85 16.56 -4.51
N ILE A 230 16.55 16.61 -4.79
CA ILE A 230 15.91 15.80 -5.85
C ILE A 230 16.39 16.21 -7.25
N ALA A 231 16.67 17.51 -7.47
CA ALA A 231 17.05 18.02 -8.77
C ALA A 231 18.50 17.69 -9.15
N GLU A 232 19.37 17.40 -8.18
CA GLU A 232 20.76 17.03 -8.44
C GLU A 232 20.88 15.54 -8.74
N SER A 233 21.33 15.19 -9.95
CA SER A 233 21.48 13.79 -10.39
C SER A 233 22.92 13.39 -10.72
N ARG A 234 23.88 14.33 -10.69
CA ARG A 234 25.25 14.11 -11.15
C ARG A 234 26.24 13.92 -10.00
N LEU A 235 25.96 14.55 -8.85
CA LEU A 235 26.87 14.54 -7.71
C LEU A 235 26.39 13.53 -6.66
N PRO A 236 27.30 12.79 -6.03
CA PRO A 236 26.99 11.95 -4.88
C PRO A 236 26.38 12.80 -3.76
N GLN A 237 25.40 12.22 -3.07
CA GLN A 237 24.76 12.84 -1.93
C GLN A 237 24.66 11.82 -0.81
N ASP A 238 24.65 12.28 0.42
CA ASP A 238 24.37 11.49 1.61
C ASP A 238 23.29 12.16 2.47
N GLY A 239 22.56 11.37 3.24
CA GLY A 239 21.48 11.84 4.09
C GLY A 239 21.05 10.79 5.08
N ARG A 240 20.07 11.13 5.92
CA ARG A 240 19.51 10.23 6.93
C ARG A 240 17.99 10.23 6.87
N THR A 241 17.40 9.08 7.07
CA THR A 241 15.95 8.94 7.20
C THR A 241 15.61 8.04 8.39
N ASN A 242 14.43 8.25 8.95
CA ASN A 242 13.86 7.34 9.92
C ASN A 242 12.67 6.65 9.25
N VAL A 243 12.75 5.34 9.14
CA VAL A 243 11.64 4.52 8.64
C VAL A 243 10.83 4.06 9.84
N GLN A 244 9.58 4.48 9.91
CA GLN A 244 8.62 3.95 10.89
C GLN A 244 7.86 2.81 10.21
N LEU A 245 8.08 1.62 10.73
CA LEU A 245 7.43 0.39 10.30
C LEU A 245 6.14 0.15 11.08
#